data_c120bd57cc9e7fab6b84307e5faac6d7
#
_entry.id   c120bd57cc9e7fab6b84307e5faac6d7
#
_cell.length_a   1.000
_cell.length_b   1.000
_cell.length_c   1.000
_cell.angle_alpha   90.00
_cell.angle_beta   90.00
_cell.angle_gamma   90.00
#
_symmetry.space_group_name_H-M   'P 1'
#
loop_
_entity.id
_entity.type
_entity.pdbx_description
1 polymer ?
#
loop_
_entity_poly.entity_id
_entity_poly.type
_entity_poly.pdbx_seq_one_letter_code
_entity_poly.pdbx_strand_id
1 'polypeptide(L)'
;MGDRERNKKRLLELLQAAGTGNAHCADCGAADPDWASYKLGIFICLNCSGVHRNFPDISKVKSVRLDFWDDSTVEFMTHNGNLRVKAKYEARVPAFYYVPQASDCMVLKEQWIRAKYEREEFMTDGKTISPSGNREGFLWKRGRDNAQFLRRRFVLLAREGLLTYYTKEEGKGPKAVINIKDLNATFQTEKIGNPHGLQITYRREGHIRNLFVYHESGKEIVDWFNALRAARLQYLTAAFPELPESELVPLITRNYLKQGFMEKTGPKQREPFKKRWFALDAQERRLLYYKNPLDAFEQGQVFLGSQEQGYEVKEDLPKGIRGNRWKAGLTIVTPERSSIHREWPQQQVTHWPWEPLVGRRSSQLTLGHPAGVPRSWQPLLAVNAAFTCRLPGPYHGPALGGWGSGVCPQGLRHLQ
;
A
#
# COMPACT_ATOMS: atom_id res chain seq x y z
N MET A 1 3.22 29.68 -37.26
CA MET A 1 2.89 28.70 -36.17
C MET A 1 1.46 29.02 -35.77
N GLY A 2 0.52 28.12 -35.96
CA GLY A 2 -0.90 28.39 -35.62
C GLY A 2 -1.07 28.47 -34.11
N ASP A 3 -2.16 29.17 -33.66
CA ASP A 3 -2.46 29.37 -32.24
C ASP A 3 -2.47 28.06 -31.42
N ARG A 4 -2.95 26.98 -32.03
CA ARG A 4 -2.97 25.64 -31.44
C ARG A 4 -1.58 25.16 -31.08
N GLU A 5 -0.62 25.26 -31.99
CA GLU A 5 0.77 24.79 -31.75
C GLU A 5 1.52 25.68 -30.76
N ARG A 6 1.25 26.99 -30.81
CA ARG A 6 1.79 27.95 -29.85
C ARG A 6 1.33 27.62 -28.43
N ASN A 7 0.04 27.39 -28.23
CA ASN A 7 -0.54 27.10 -26.90
C ASN A 7 -0.12 25.75 -26.38
N LYS A 8 -0.04 24.74 -27.23
CA LYS A 8 0.53 23.44 -26.85
C LYS A 8 1.98 23.56 -26.39
N LYS A 9 2.81 24.33 -27.09
CA LYS A 9 4.19 24.56 -26.69
C LYS A 9 4.27 25.25 -25.34
N ARG A 10 3.47 26.32 -25.11
CA ARG A 10 3.39 27.00 -23.82
C ARG A 10 3.02 26.05 -22.67
N LEU A 11 2.03 25.16 -22.87
CA LEU A 11 1.64 24.18 -21.85
C LEU A 11 2.73 23.17 -21.54
N LEU A 12 3.46 22.70 -22.56
CA LEU A 12 4.60 21.79 -22.37
C LEU A 12 5.76 22.47 -21.63
N GLU A 13 5.99 23.76 -21.89
CA GLU A 13 6.96 24.57 -21.13
C GLU A 13 6.51 24.75 -19.68
N LEU A 14 5.22 24.98 -19.42
CA LEU A 14 4.67 25.07 -18.07
C LEU A 14 4.81 23.76 -17.26
N LEU A 15 4.68 22.61 -17.91
CA LEU A 15 4.90 21.32 -17.27
C LEU A 15 6.33 21.17 -16.74
N GLN A 16 7.31 21.71 -17.47
CA GLN A 16 8.71 21.59 -17.12
C GLN A 16 9.25 22.81 -16.33
N ALA A 17 8.40 23.81 -16.09
CA ALA A 17 8.81 25.04 -15.41
C ALA A 17 9.25 24.74 -13.97
N ALA A 18 10.49 25.11 -13.67
CA ALA A 18 11.09 24.91 -12.34
C ALA A 18 10.29 25.68 -11.27
N GLY A 19 10.18 25.11 -10.08
CA GLY A 19 9.54 25.76 -8.93
C GLY A 19 8.00 25.79 -8.96
N THR A 20 7.35 25.19 -9.95
CA THR A 20 5.90 25.15 -10.08
C THR A 20 5.26 23.85 -9.56
N GLY A 21 6.04 22.78 -9.45
CA GLY A 21 5.58 21.44 -9.11
C GLY A 21 4.81 20.72 -10.24
N ASN A 22 4.72 21.33 -11.43
CA ASN A 22 3.90 20.82 -12.53
C ASN A 22 4.44 19.52 -13.17
N ALA A 23 5.70 19.21 -13.00
CA ALA A 23 6.30 17.96 -13.50
C ALA A 23 5.76 16.70 -12.81
N HIS A 24 4.96 16.87 -11.75
CA HIS A 24 4.33 15.77 -11.02
C HIS A 24 2.84 16.02 -10.85
N CYS A 25 2.07 14.94 -10.84
CA CYS A 25 0.61 15.01 -10.62
C CYS A 25 0.28 15.71 -9.30
N ALA A 26 -0.59 16.72 -9.34
CA ALA A 26 -1.01 17.50 -8.17
C ALA A 26 -1.63 16.65 -7.04
N ASP A 27 -2.12 15.45 -7.35
CA ASP A 27 -2.86 14.63 -6.38
C ASP A 27 -2.08 13.44 -5.87
N CYS A 28 -1.37 12.70 -6.73
CA CYS A 28 -0.67 11.48 -6.34
C CYS A 28 0.84 11.50 -6.59
N GLY A 29 1.40 12.62 -7.07
CA GLY A 29 2.82 12.76 -7.31
C GLY A 29 3.39 11.93 -8.46
N ALA A 30 2.55 11.30 -9.31
CA ALA A 30 3.03 10.60 -10.49
C ALA A 30 3.80 11.55 -11.41
N ALA A 31 4.95 11.12 -11.93
CA ALA A 31 5.76 11.92 -12.85
C ALA A 31 5.04 12.12 -14.20
N ASP A 32 5.44 13.17 -14.91
CA ASP A 32 5.04 13.49 -16.29
C ASP A 32 3.52 13.45 -16.52
N PRO A 33 2.72 14.29 -15.83
CA PRO A 33 1.28 14.32 -16.01
C PRO A 33 0.89 14.86 -17.39
N ASP A 34 0.02 14.11 -18.10
CA ASP A 34 -0.46 14.47 -19.46
C ASP A 34 -1.83 15.12 -19.49
N TRP A 35 -2.46 15.32 -18.35
CA TRP A 35 -3.79 15.91 -18.19
C TRP A 35 -3.72 17.15 -17.34
N ALA A 36 -4.72 18.00 -17.48
CA ALA A 36 -4.87 19.17 -16.63
C ALA A 36 -6.34 19.43 -16.31
N SER A 37 -6.60 19.90 -15.08
CA SER A 37 -7.87 20.51 -14.73
C SER A 37 -7.78 22.01 -14.97
N TYR A 38 -8.42 22.48 -16.02
CA TYR A 38 -8.37 23.89 -16.41
C TYR A 38 -9.28 24.81 -15.58
N LYS A 39 -10.18 24.24 -14.76
CA LYS A 39 -10.92 24.99 -13.74
C LYS A 39 -10.11 25.20 -12.45
N LEU A 40 -9.28 24.24 -12.11
CA LEU A 40 -8.44 24.31 -10.91
C LEU A 40 -7.04 24.86 -11.18
N GLY A 41 -6.58 24.83 -12.43
CA GLY A 41 -5.25 25.29 -12.81
C GLY A 41 -4.13 24.31 -12.42
N ILE A 42 -4.37 23.00 -12.50
CA ILE A 42 -3.45 21.96 -12.09
C ILE A 42 -3.16 20.95 -13.19
N PHE A 43 -1.97 20.35 -13.14
CA PHE A 43 -1.56 19.22 -13.99
C PHE A 43 -1.66 17.91 -13.21
N ILE A 44 -2.28 16.91 -13.82
CA ILE A 44 -2.65 15.63 -13.18
C ILE A 44 -2.38 14.46 -14.11
N CYS A 45 -2.15 13.29 -13.53
CA CYS A 45 -1.97 12.05 -14.30
C CYS A 45 -3.31 11.51 -14.83
N LEU A 46 -3.25 10.55 -15.74
CA LEU A 46 -4.42 9.89 -16.33
C LEU A 46 -5.37 9.32 -15.27
N ASN A 47 -4.85 8.63 -14.27
CA ASN A 47 -5.66 8.02 -13.21
C ASN A 47 -6.44 9.07 -12.40
N CYS A 48 -5.78 10.13 -11.97
CA CYS A 48 -6.43 11.23 -11.25
C CYS A 48 -7.41 11.98 -12.14
N SER A 49 -7.12 12.17 -13.43
CA SER A 49 -8.06 12.82 -14.38
C SER A 49 -9.39 12.07 -14.49
N GLY A 50 -9.35 10.74 -14.38
CA GLY A 50 -10.55 9.91 -14.33
C GLY A 50 -11.46 10.24 -13.16
N VAL A 51 -10.88 10.49 -11.98
CA VAL A 51 -11.63 10.93 -10.78
C VAL A 51 -12.21 12.32 -10.99
N HIS A 52 -11.41 13.28 -11.47
CA HIS A 52 -11.86 14.65 -11.70
C HIS A 52 -13.04 14.77 -12.66
N ARG A 53 -13.21 13.84 -13.60
CA ARG A 53 -14.38 13.81 -14.52
C ARG A 53 -15.70 13.54 -13.80
N ASN A 54 -15.68 12.99 -12.59
CA ASN A 54 -16.89 12.68 -11.83
C ASN A 54 -17.52 13.90 -11.13
N PHE A 55 -16.86 15.07 -11.14
CA PHE A 55 -17.39 16.32 -10.57
C PHE A 55 -17.09 17.53 -11.48
N PRO A 56 -17.73 17.59 -12.67
CA PRO A 56 -17.43 18.58 -13.71
C PRO A 56 -17.75 20.03 -13.30
N ASP A 57 -18.56 20.21 -12.27
CA ASP A 57 -18.86 21.55 -11.73
C ASP A 57 -17.66 22.18 -11.05
N ILE A 58 -16.79 21.37 -10.46
CA ILE A 58 -15.58 21.80 -9.74
C ILE A 58 -14.35 21.67 -10.63
N SER A 59 -14.23 20.56 -11.37
CA SER A 59 -13.07 20.23 -12.16
C SER A 59 -13.44 19.76 -13.57
N LYS A 60 -12.93 20.46 -14.58
CA LYS A 60 -13.00 20.03 -15.98
C LYS A 60 -11.60 19.75 -16.51
N VAL A 61 -11.45 18.61 -17.15
CA VAL A 61 -10.13 18.12 -17.58
C VAL A 61 -9.96 18.14 -19.10
N LYS A 62 -8.74 18.43 -19.52
CA LYS A 62 -8.27 18.33 -20.92
C LYS A 62 -6.93 17.60 -20.96
N SER A 63 -6.68 16.88 -22.05
CA SER A 63 -5.34 16.40 -22.37
C SER A 63 -4.45 17.58 -22.77
N VAL A 64 -3.27 17.65 -22.19
CA VAL A 64 -2.29 18.70 -22.52
C VAL A 64 -1.81 18.56 -23.97
N ARG A 65 -1.74 17.33 -24.49
CA ARG A 65 -1.17 17.03 -25.82
C ARG A 65 -2.19 16.91 -26.92
N LEU A 66 -3.42 16.47 -26.62
CA LEU A 66 -4.41 16.08 -27.62
C LEU A 66 -5.53 17.11 -27.81
N ASP A 67 -5.93 17.79 -26.76
CA ASP A 67 -7.06 18.70 -26.79
C ASP A 67 -6.67 20.09 -27.28
N PHE A 68 -7.68 20.86 -27.71
CA PHE A 68 -7.54 22.28 -28.05
C PHE A 68 -7.54 23.14 -26.79
N TRP A 69 -6.59 24.06 -26.73
CA TRP A 69 -6.44 25.04 -25.64
C TRP A 69 -6.48 26.46 -26.21
N ASP A 70 -7.42 27.23 -25.76
CA ASP A 70 -7.50 28.66 -26.08
C ASP A 70 -6.54 29.50 -25.22
N ASP A 71 -6.27 30.71 -25.64
CA ASP A 71 -5.30 31.60 -25.02
C ASP A 71 -5.67 31.92 -23.55
N SER A 72 -6.96 32.14 -23.27
CA SER A 72 -7.43 32.48 -21.92
C SER A 72 -7.25 31.34 -20.95
N THR A 73 -7.48 30.11 -21.39
CA THR A 73 -7.30 28.91 -20.57
C THR A 73 -5.80 28.65 -20.31
N VAL A 74 -4.93 28.85 -21.32
CA VAL A 74 -3.47 28.72 -21.12
C VAL A 74 -2.95 29.80 -20.18
N GLU A 75 -3.48 31.02 -20.27
CA GLU A 75 -3.12 32.11 -19.38
C GLU A 75 -3.50 31.80 -17.92
N PHE A 76 -4.71 31.27 -17.72
CA PHE A 76 -5.13 30.80 -16.39
C PHE A 76 -4.21 29.71 -15.83
N MET A 77 -3.79 28.73 -16.64
CA MET A 77 -2.84 27.71 -16.23
C MET A 77 -1.47 28.31 -15.85
N THR A 78 -1.04 29.35 -16.58
CA THR A 78 0.23 30.07 -16.32
C THR A 78 0.20 30.77 -14.97
N HIS A 79 -0.91 31.36 -14.58
CA HIS A 79 -1.07 32.06 -13.30
C HIS A 79 -1.33 31.14 -12.10
N ASN A 80 -1.61 29.87 -12.33
CA ASN A 80 -1.85 28.87 -11.29
C ASN A 80 -0.66 27.88 -11.20
N GLY A 81 -0.90 26.62 -11.34
CA GLY A 81 0.11 25.57 -11.21
C GLY A 81 0.00 24.79 -9.90
N ASN A 82 0.66 23.63 -9.89
CA ASN A 82 0.43 22.63 -8.86
C ASN A 82 0.78 23.13 -7.45
N LEU A 83 1.93 23.78 -7.26
CA LEU A 83 2.32 24.24 -5.92
C LEU A 83 1.42 25.37 -5.40
N ARG A 84 0.98 26.28 -6.26
CA ARG A 84 0.09 27.37 -5.84
C ARG A 84 -1.27 26.84 -5.41
N VAL A 85 -1.84 25.93 -6.19
CA VAL A 85 -3.14 25.30 -5.89
C VAL A 85 -3.03 24.39 -4.67
N LYS A 86 -1.91 23.66 -4.52
CA LYS A 86 -1.60 22.87 -3.35
C LYS A 86 -1.57 23.73 -2.08
N ALA A 87 -0.92 24.89 -2.11
CA ALA A 87 -0.86 25.81 -0.96
C ALA A 87 -2.26 26.23 -0.48
N LYS A 88 -3.24 26.32 -1.40
CA LYS A 88 -4.63 26.62 -1.06
C LYS A 88 -5.38 25.43 -0.49
N TYR A 89 -5.38 24.31 -1.22
CA TYR A 89 -6.25 23.15 -0.92
C TYR A 89 -5.63 22.14 0.05
N GLU A 90 -4.33 22.26 0.34
CA GLU A 90 -3.62 21.40 1.30
C GLU A 90 -2.99 22.23 2.46
N ALA A 91 -3.55 23.41 2.73
CA ALA A 91 -3.01 24.32 3.76
C ALA A 91 -2.99 23.69 5.18
N ARG A 92 -3.92 22.81 5.49
CA ARG A 92 -4.10 22.18 6.82
C ARG A 92 -4.38 20.68 6.73
N VAL A 93 -3.52 19.94 6.05
CA VAL A 93 -3.62 18.47 6.02
C VAL A 93 -3.15 17.92 7.37
N PRO A 94 -4.02 17.20 8.13
CA PRO A 94 -3.59 16.58 9.39
C PRO A 94 -2.50 15.54 9.16
N ALA A 95 -1.53 15.45 10.05
CA ALA A 95 -0.40 14.53 9.92
C ALA A 95 -0.81 13.04 9.81
N PHE A 96 -1.93 12.68 10.42
CA PHE A 96 -2.46 11.31 10.31
C PHE A 96 -3.16 11.03 8.98
N TYR A 97 -3.59 12.05 8.23
CA TYR A 97 -4.30 11.85 6.97
C TYR A 97 -3.36 11.26 5.91
N TYR A 98 -3.82 10.22 5.24
CA TYR A 98 -2.99 9.55 4.24
C TYR A 98 -3.04 10.30 2.91
N VAL A 99 -1.90 10.79 2.47
CA VAL A 99 -1.71 11.41 1.16
C VAL A 99 -1.28 10.31 0.17
N PRO A 100 -2.07 10.02 -0.87
CA PRO A 100 -1.78 8.89 -1.75
C PRO A 100 -0.60 9.15 -2.68
N GLN A 101 0.11 8.06 -3.00
CA GLN A 101 1.19 8.01 -3.97
C GLN A 101 0.71 7.45 -5.32
N ALA A 102 1.54 7.57 -6.35
CA ALA A 102 1.23 7.10 -7.70
C ALA A 102 0.84 5.62 -7.78
N SER A 103 1.45 4.77 -6.96
CA SER A 103 1.20 3.32 -6.89
C SER A 103 -0.01 2.91 -6.07
N ASP A 104 -0.64 3.84 -5.32
CA ASP A 104 -1.76 3.53 -4.45
C ASP A 104 -3.06 3.23 -5.24
N CYS A 105 -3.97 2.51 -4.58
CA CYS A 105 -5.25 2.14 -5.15
C CYS A 105 -6.17 3.35 -5.39
N MET A 106 -7.13 3.17 -6.31
CA MET A 106 -7.99 4.27 -6.76
C MET A 106 -8.86 4.86 -5.65
N VAL A 107 -9.35 4.06 -4.71
CA VAL A 107 -10.20 4.56 -3.62
C VAL A 107 -9.47 5.60 -2.75
N LEU A 108 -8.17 5.40 -2.48
CA LEU A 108 -7.36 6.38 -1.76
C LEU A 108 -7.21 7.68 -2.54
N LYS A 109 -6.91 7.58 -3.84
CA LYS A 109 -6.79 8.75 -4.73
C LYS A 109 -8.12 9.48 -4.86
N GLU A 110 -9.20 8.75 -5.06
CA GLU A 110 -10.54 9.33 -5.18
C GLU A 110 -10.93 10.12 -3.93
N GLN A 111 -10.80 9.51 -2.76
CA GLN A 111 -11.22 10.17 -1.52
C GLN A 111 -10.31 11.35 -1.15
N TRP A 112 -9.01 11.28 -1.48
CA TRP A 112 -8.10 12.41 -1.36
C TRP A 112 -8.50 13.59 -2.25
N ILE A 113 -8.79 13.32 -3.54
CA ILE A 113 -9.19 14.34 -4.51
C ILE A 113 -10.53 14.98 -4.09
N ARG A 114 -11.52 14.17 -3.67
CA ARG A 114 -12.80 14.67 -3.17
C ARG A 114 -12.64 15.48 -1.88
N ALA A 115 -11.80 15.06 -0.96
CA ALA A 115 -11.50 15.78 0.27
C ALA A 115 -10.91 17.17 -0.03
N LYS A 116 -9.96 17.23 -0.98
CA LYS A 116 -9.30 18.48 -1.38
C LYS A 116 -10.25 19.46 -2.07
N TYR A 117 -10.91 19.03 -3.14
CA TYR A 117 -11.57 19.95 -4.08
C TYR A 117 -13.09 19.99 -3.97
N GLU A 118 -13.72 18.89 -3.55
CA GLU A 118 -15.17 18.81 -3.42
C GLU A 118 -15.63 19.21 -2.01
N ARG A 119 -14.95 18.70 -0.98
CA ARG A 119 -15.29 18.96 0.43
C ARG A 119 -14.45 20.06 1.08
N GLU A 120 -13.37 20.49 0.42
CA GLU A 120 -12.46 21.56 0.86
C GLU A 120 -11.97 21.39 2.30
N GLU A 121 -11.72 20.13 2.71
CA GLU A 121 -11.45 19.74 4.10
C GLU A 121 -10.13 20.30 4.64
N PHE A 122 -9.19 20.67 3.76
CA PHE A 122 -7.84 21.06 4.18
C PHE A 122 -7.51 22.54 3.91
N MET A 123 -8.48 23.34 3.53
CA MET A 123 -8.29 24.77 3.33
C MET A 123 -8.16 25.51 4.67
N THR A 124 -7.56 26.71 4.64
CA THR A 124 -7.35 27.53 5.84
C THR A 124 -8.67 27.81 6.58
N ASP A 125 -9.74 28.08 5.82
CA ASP A 125 -11.08 28.35 6.35
C ASP A 125 -11.96 27.09 6.42
N GLY A 126 -11.39 25.94 6.10
CA GLY A 126 -12.05 24.64 6.15
C GLY A 126 -12.37 24.21 7.59
N LYS A 127 -13.36 23.34 7.72
CA LYS A 127 -13.65 22.69 9.01
C LYS A 127 -12.44 21.83 9.38
N THR A 128 -11.80 22.14 10.51
CA THR A 128 -10.70 21.33 11.03
C THR A 128 -11.20 19.90 11.21
N ILE A 129 -10.57 18.94 10.52
CA ILE A 129 -10.82 17.52 10.79
C ILE A 129 -10.21 17.24 12.15
N SER A 130 -11.06 17.22 13.17
CA SER A 130 -10.64 16.76 14.49
C SER A 130 -10.31 15.27 14.36
N PRO A 131 -9.16 14.79 14.86
CA PRO A 131 -8.95 13.37 15.06
C PRO A 131 -10.00 12.91 16.08
N SER A 132 -11.15 12.46 15.58
CA SER A 132 -12.16 11.92 16.47
C SER A 132 -11.54 10.68 17.11
N GLY A 133 -11.35 10.73 18.42
CA GLY A 133 -10.71 9.66 19.16
C GLY A 133 -11.46 8.34 19.13
N ASN A 134 -12.69 8.32 18.66
CA ASN A 134 -13.55 7.14 18.64
C ASN A 134 -14.28 7.05 17.30
N ARG A 135 -14.40 5.84 16.79
CA ARG A 135 -15.21 5.52 15.62
C ARG A 135 -15.96 4.23 15.82
N GLU A 136 -17.22 4.22 15.45
CA GLU A 136 -18.06 3.03 15.46
C GLU A 136 -18.76 2.89 14.10
N GLY A 137 -18.91 1.64 13.64
CA GLY A 137 -19.60 1.36 12.40
C GLY A 137 -19.50 -0.10 11.99
N PHE A 138 -20.10 -0.42 10.86
CA PHE A 138 -20.12 -1.77 10.34
C PHE A 138 -19.14 -1.90 9.17
N LEU A 139 -18.37 -2.98 9.19
CA LEU A 139 -17.53 -3.40 8.09
C LEU A 139 -17.85 -4.85 7.70
N TRP A 140 -17.73 -5.14 6.42
CA TRP A 140 -17.74 -6.51 5.94
C TRP A 140 -16.39 -7.14 6.23
N LYS A 141 -16.38 -8.20 7.05
CA LYS A 141 -15.17 -8.90 7.46
C LYS A 141 -15.19 -10.33 6.96
N ARG A 142 -14.08 -10.74 6.32
CA ARG A 142 -13.91 -12.12 5.88
C ARG A 142 -13.91 -13.09 7.05
N GLY A 143 -14.73 -14.15 6.93
CA GLY A 143 -14.73 -15.27 7.85
C GLY A 143 -13.43 -16.07 7.77
N ARG A 144 -13.05 -16.73 8.87
CA ARG A 144 -11.85 -17.55 8.92
C ARG A 144 -12.03 -18.86 8.14
N ASP A 145 -13.15 -19.51 8.34
CA ASP A 145 -13.33 -20.91 7.95
C ASP A 145 -14.05 -21.06 6.59
N ASN A 146 -14.96 -20.14 6.26
CA ASN A 146 -15.82 -20.24 5.07
C ASN A 146 -15.53 -19.21 3.98
N ALA A 147 -14.52 -18.39 4.12
CA ALA A 147 -14.14 -17.34 3.17
C ALA A 147 -15.21 -16.27 2.86
N GLN A 148 -16.38 -16.33 3.48
CA GLN A 148 -17.47 -15.37 3.29
C GLN A 148 -17.18 -14.07 4.03
N PHE A 149 -17.63 -12.95 3.46
CA PHE A 149 -17.63 -11.69 4.16
C PHE A 149 -18.94 -11.54 4.93
N LEU A 150 -18.79 -11.23 6.22
CA LEU A 150 -19.89 -11.07 7.16
C LEU A 150 -19.84 -9.67 7.75
N ARG A 151 -20.99 -9.01 7.82
CA ARG A 151 -21.13 -7.70 8.43
C ARG A 151 -20.83 -7.78 9.93
N ARG A 152 -19.89 -6.97 10.40
CA ARG A 152 -19.46 -6.94 11.81
C ARG A 152 -19.42 -5.51 12.30
N ARG A 153 -19.83 -5.29 13.53
CA ARG A 153 -19.71 -4.00 14.23
C ARG A 153 -18.27 -3.84 14.71
N PHE A 154 -17.63 -2.75 14.34
CA PHE A 154 -16.30 -2.34 14.78
C PHE A 154 -16.41 -1.11 15.66
N VAL A 155 -15.60 -1.06 16.72
CA VAL A 155 -15.52 0.07 17.64
C VAL A 155 -14.04 0.40 17.86
N LEU A 156 -13.65 1.61 17.53
CA LEU A 156 -12.33 2.18 17.80
C LEU A 156 -12.44 3.13 18.98
N LEU A 157 -11.70 2.83 20.03
CA LEU A 157 -11.55 3.67 21.22
C LEU A 157 -10.10 4.18 21.24
N ALA A 158 -9.87 5.34 20.61
CA ALA A 158 -8.51 5.82 20.36
C ALA A 158 -7.77 6.20 21.66
N ARG A 159 -8.46 6.78 22.65
CA ARG A 159 -7.85 7.11 23.94
C ARG A 159 -7.42 5.87 24.72
N GLU A 160 -8.17 4.79 24.59
CA GLU A 160 -7.86 3.50 25.19
C GLU A 160 -6.86 2.68 24.35
N GLY A 161 -6.61 3.11 23.12
CA GLY A 161 -5.73 2.42 22.20
C GLY A 161 -6.26 1.06 21.74
N LEU A 162 -7.58 0.91 21.59
CA LEU A 162 -8.24 -0.36 21.30
C LEU A 162 -9.13 -0.29 20.06
N LEU A 163 -9.00 -1.31 19.21
CA LEU A 163 -9.97 -1.65 18.18
C LEU A 163 -10.65 -2.96 18.52
N THR A 164 -11.97 -2.95 18.62
CA THR A 164 -12.75 -4.15 18.89
C THR A 164 -13.72 -4.45 17.74
N TYR A 165 -14.08 -5.72 17.57
CA TYR A 165 -15.19 -6.06 16.71
C TYR A 165 -16.09 -7.12 17.33
N TYR A 166 -17.35 -7.08 16.95
CA TYR A 166 -18.43 -7.88 17.51
C TYR A 166 -19.09 -8.75 16.43
N THR A 167 -19.69 -9.86 16.85
CA THR A 167 -20.61 -10.62 16.00
C THR A 167 -21.98 -9.94 16.01
N LYS A 168 -22.94 -10.47 15.20
CA LYS A 168 -24.28 -9.90 15.06
C LYS A 168 -25.12 -9.97 16.33
N GLU A 169 -24.75 -10.81 17.27
CA GLU A 169 -25.57 -11.08 18.48
C GLU A 169 -25.33 -9.97 19.52
N GLU A 170 -26.36 -9.21 19.82
CA GLU A 170 -26.39 -8.29 20.95
C GLU A 170 -26.23 -9.09 22.24
N GLY A 171 -25.41 -8.57 23.16
CA GLY A 171 -25.18 -9.20 24.47
C GLY A 171 -23.96 -10.12 24.58
N LYS A 172 -23.31 -10.48 23.48
CA LYS A 172 -22.01 -11.17 23.53
C LYS A 172 -20.87 -10.18 23.50
N GLY A 173 -19.86 -10.44 24.33
CA GLY A 173 -18.63 -9.62 24.37
C GLY A 173 -17.91 -9.56 23.01
N PRO A 174 -16.85 -8.72 22.89
CA PRO A 174 -16.11 -8.55 21.66
C PRO A 174 -15.50 -9.88 21.20
N LYS A 175 -15.58 -10.14 19.90
CA LYS A 175 -14.94 -11.31 19.25
C LYS A 175 -13.43 -11.20 19.26
N ALA A 176 -12.92 -9.98 19.16
CA ALA A 176 -11.51 -9.67 19.35
C ALA A 176 -11.34 -8.25 19.89
N VAL A 177 -10.30 -8.09 20.70
CA VAL A 177 -9.77 -6.81 21.18
C VAL A 177 -8.36 -6.71 20.64
N ILE A 178 -8.08 -5.64 19.92
CA ILE A 178 -6.81 -5.41 19.20
C ILE A 178 -6.21 -4.12 19.75
N ASN A 179 -4.97 -4.21 20.21
CA ASN A 179 -4.25 -3.04 20.68
C ASN A 179 -3.70 -2.24 19.47
N ILE A 180 -3.92 -0.93 19.47
CA ILE A 180 -3.47 -0.03 18.41
C ILE A 180 -1.94 -0.02 18.26
N LYS A 181 -1.20 -0.22 19.34
CA LYS A 181 0.28 -0.34 19.30
C LYS A 181 0.76 -1.47 18.39
N ASP A 182 0.00 -2.55 18.28
CA ASP A 182 0.34 -3.77 17.55
C ASP A 182 -0.32 -3.85 16.16
N LEU A 183 -1.08 -2.80 15.78
CA LEU A 183 -1.89 -2.77 14.58
C LEU A 183 -1.18 -2.07 13.42
N ASN A 184 -1.37 -2.60 12.22
CA ASN A 184 -1.08 -1.95 10.95
C ASN A 184 -2.27 -2.10 10.00
N ALA A 185 -2.51 -1.13 9.14
CA ALA A 185 -3.58 -1.18 8.15
C ALA A 185 -3.01 -0.83 6.76
N THR A 186 -3.40 -1.60 5.73
CA THR A 186 -2.98 -1.38 4.35
C THR A 186 -4.11 -1.72 3.38
N PHE A 187 -4.30 -0.91 2.35
CA PHE A 187 -5.23 -1.27 1.28
C PHE A 187 -4.66 -2.43 0.44
N GLN A 188 -5.48 -3.44 0.18
CA GLN A 188 -5.14 -4.65 -0.54
C GLN A 188 -6.28 -5.02 -1.49
N THR A 189 -6.66 -4.08 -2.35
CA THR A 189 -7.87 -4.16 -3.19
C THR A 189 -7.88 -5.35 -4.14
N GLU A 190 -6.78 -5.59 -4.84
CA GLU A 190 -6.64 -6.74 -5.75
C GLU A 190 -6.65 -8.08 -5.01
N LYS A 191 -5.89 -8.16 -3.91
CA LYS A 191 -5.78 -9.36 -3.09
C LYS A 191 -7.11 -9.76 -2.47
N ILE A 192 -7.90 -8.78 -2.00
CA ILE A 192 -9.21 -8.99 -1.39
C ILE A 192 -10.30 -9.19 -2.46
N GLY A 193 -10.05 -8.72 -3.70
CA GLY A 193 -11.04 -8.74 -4.77
C GLY A 193 -12.17 -7.73 -4.57
N ASN A 194 -11.89 -6.62 -3.88
CA ASN A 194 -12.84 -5.53 -3.64
C ASN A 194 -12.12 -4.18 -3.74
N PRO A 195 -12.64 -3.19 -4.51
CA PRO A 195 -12.01 -1.88 -4.68
C PRO A 195 -11.85 -1.10 -3.37
N HIS A 196 -12.57 -1.47 -2.34
CA HIS A 196 -12.53 -0.88 -1.01
C HIS A 196 -11.90 -1.83 0.04
N GLY A 197 -11.10 -2.79 -0.43
CA GLY A 197 -10.51 -3.83 0.42
C GLY A 197 -9.35 -3.32 1.29
N LEU A 198 -9.50 -3.43 2.61
CA LEU A 198 -8.52 -3.05 3.63
C LEU A 198 -8.07 -4.28 4.41
N GLN A 199 -6.77 -4.44 4.56
CA GLN A 199 -6.17 -5.44 5.43
C GLN A 199 -5.73 -4.76 6.74
N ILE A 200 -6.22 -5.26 7.86
CA ILE A 200 -5.77 -4.89 9.20
C ILE A 200 -4.92 -6.03 9.73
N THR A 201 -3.65 -5.75 10.00
CA THR A 201 -2.68 -6.72 10.52
C THR A 201 -2.34 -6.36 11.95
N TYR A 202 -2.31 -7.33 12.84
CA TYR A 202 -1.93 -7.11 14.23
C TYR A 202 -1.16 -8.29 14.80
N ARG A 203 -0.37 -8.01 15.83
CA ARG A 203 0.37 -9.05 16.56
C ARG A 203 -0.40 -9.47 17.81
N ARG A 204 -0.49 -10.76 18.02
CA ARG A 204 -1.04 -11.34 19.24
C ARG A 204 -0.26 -12.60 19.60
N GLU A 205 0.23 -12.66 20.85
CA GLU A 205 0.98 -13.84 21.36
C GLU A 205 2.15 -14.25 20.45
N GLY A 206 2.89 -13.25 19.92
CA GLY A 206 4.03 -13.49 19.01
C GLY A 206 3.66 -13.79 17.56
N HIS A 207 2.38 -14.02 17.25
CA HIS A 207 1.88 -14.36 15.93
C HIS A 207 1.24 -13.18 15.22
N ILE A 208 1.35 -13.16 13.89
CA ILE A 208 0.71 -12.16 13.03
C ILE A 208 -0.69 -12.64 12.64
N ARG A 209 -1.65 -11.76 12.81
CA ARG A 209 -3.05 -12.00 12.44
C ARG A 209 -3.53 -10.97 11.46
N ASN A 210 -4.34 -11.40 10.49
CA ASN A 210 -4.92 -10.55 9.46
C ASN A 210 -6.45 -10.55 9.54
N LEU A 211 -7.03 -9.36 9.46
CA LEU A 211 -8.45 -9.15 9.16
C LEU A 211 -8.53 -8.54 7.76
N PHE A 212 -9.35 -9.13 6.91
CA PHE A 212 -9.67 -8.58 5.59
C PHE A 212 -11.07 -8.00 5.68
N VAL A 213 -11.18 -6.70 5.44
CA VAL A 213 -12.43 -5.97 5.57
C VAL A 213 -12.66 -5.09 4.35
N TYR A 214 -13.91 -4.73 4.10
CA TYR A 214 -14.30 -3.70 3.16
C TYR A 214 -15.57 -2.97 3.62
N HIS A 215 -15.84 -1.83 3.02
CA HIS A 215 -17.12 -1.13 3.12
C HIS A 215 -17.62 -0.81 1.72
N GLU A 216 -18.93 -0.73 1.52
CA GLU A 216 -19.54 -0.41 0.23
C GLU A 216 -19.22 1.03 -0.21
N SER A 217 -19.14 1.96 0.75
CA SER A 217 -18.72 3.33 0.53
C SER A 217 -17.20 3.46 0.61
N GLY A 218 -16.58 3.98 -0.47
CA GLY A 218 -15.15 4.32 -0.48
C GLY A 218 -14.79 5.38 0.55
N LYS A 219 -15.71 6.34 0.82
CA LYS A 219 -15.50 7.34 1.87
C LYS A 219 -15.40 6.69 3.25
N GLU A 220 -16.33 5.81 3.60
CA GLU A 220 -16.36 5.15 4.89
C GLU A 220 -15.10 4.32 5.16
N ILE A 221 -14.63 3.54 4.18
CA ILE A 221 -13.42 2.72 4.38
C ILE A 221 -12.15 3.58 4.51
N VAL A 222 -12.07 4.69 3.79
CA VAL A 222 -10.94 5.63 3.91
C VAL A 222 -11.02 6.39 5.22
N ASP A 223 -12.21 6.76 5.69
CA ASP A 223 -12.41 7.37 7.01
C ASP A 223 -11.99 6.41 8.13
N TRP A 224 -12.32 5.12 8.03
CA TRP A 224 -11.83 4.08 8.95
C TRP A 224 -10.30 3.98 8.93
N PHE A 225 -9.71 3.99 7.74
CA PHE A 225 -8.26 3.94 7.59
C PHE A 225 -7.59 5.14 8.25
N ASN A 226 -8.07 6.35 8.01
CA ASN A 226 -7.53 7.57 8.62
C ASN A 226 -7.80 7.63 10.13
N ALA A 227 -8.93 7.11 10.62
CA ALA A 227 -9.20 7.01 12.05
C ALA A 227 -8.22 6.07 12.76
N LEU A 228 -7.89 4.92 12.16
CA LEU A 228 -6.86 4.01 12.66
C LEU A 228 -5.48 4.67 12.66
N ARG A 229 -5.15 5.44 11.61
CA ARG A 229 -3.92 6.21 11.52
C ARG A 229 -3.84 7.28 12.61
N ALA A 230 -4.93 8.01 12.86
CA ALA A 230 -5.00 9.02 13.91
C ALA A 230 -4.79 8.42 15.30
N ALA A 231 -5.48 7.32 15.60
CA ALA A 231 -5.31 6.60 16.85
C ALA A 231 -3.87 6.09 17.06
N ARG A 232 -3.24 5.62 15.97
CA ARG A 232 -1.85 5.16 16.01
C ARG A 232 -0.87 6.30 16.18
N LEU A 233 -1.06 7.45 15.50
CA LEU A 233 -0.22 8.63 15.71
C LEU A 233 -0.32 9.12 17.17
N GLN A 234 -1.52 9.17 17.70
CA GLN A 234 -1.76 9.55 19.11
C GLN A 234 -1.00 8.62 20.08
N TYR A 235 -1.04 7.31 19.83
CA TYR A 235 -0.26 6.35 20.60
C TYR A 235 1.26 6.60 20.46
N LEU A 236 1.76 6.78 19.25
CA LEU A 236 3.20 7.00 18.99
C LEU A 236 3.69 8.30 19.66
N THR A 237 2.93 9.38 19.58
CA THR A 237 3.26 10.66 20.23
C THR A 237 3.33 10.51 21.76
N ALA A 238 2.43 9.73 22.34
CA ALA A 238 2.45 9.46 23.77
C ALA A 238 3.58 8.52 24.20
N ALA A 239 3.92 7.55 23.34
CA ALA A 239 4.96 6.56 23.62
C ALA A 239 6.39 7.09 23.38
N PHE A 240 6.56 8.07 22.48
CA PHE A 240 7.85 8.63 22.07
C PHE A 240 7.77 10.18 22.05
N PRO A 241 7.59 10.81 23.22
CA PRO A 241 7.38 12.26 23.31
C PRO A 241 8.61 13.09 22.88
N GLU A 242 9.78 12.46 22.83
CA GLU A 242 11.04 13.08 22.38
C GLU A 242 11.18 13.15 20.86
N LEU A 243 10.40 12.36 20.11
CA LEU A 243 10.49 12.36 18.66
C LEU A 243 9.55 13.39 18.03
N PRO A 244 10.03 14.15 17.03
CA PRO A 244 9.19 15.07 16.30
C PRO A 244 8.14 14.31 15.46
N GLU A 245 7.02 14.95 15.19
CA GLU A 245 5.94 14.37 14.40
C GLU A 245 6.40 13.87 13.03
N SER A 246 7.35 14.55 12.40
CA SER A 246 7.93 14.16 11.11
C SER A 246 8.61 12.78 11.12
N GLU A 247 9.11 12.33 12.27
CA GLU A 247 9.69 10.99 12.43
C GLU A 247 8.62 9.95 12.81
N LEU A 248 7.55 10.37 13.48
CA LEU A 248 6.45 9.50 13.88
C LEU A 248 5.51 9.16 12.73
N VAL A 249 5.25 10.10 11.83
CA VAL A 249 4.33 9.92 10.69
C VAL A 249 4.68 8.71 9.79
N PRO A 250 5.95 8.47 9.43
CA PRO A 250 6.33 7.27 8.67
C PRO A 250 6.09 5.95 9.40
N LEU A 251 5.95 5.99 10.75
CA LEU A 251 5.73 4.81 11.57
C LEU A 251 4.24 4.47 11.76
N ILE A 252 3.34 5.35 11.35
CA ILE A 252 1.89 5.17 11.56
C ILE A 252 1.37 3.93 10.82
N THR A 253 1.70 3.82 9.54
CA THR A 253 1.37 2.66 8.70
C THR A 253 2.59 2.26 7.90
N ARG A 254 2.70 0.96 7.64
CA ARG A 254 3.77 0.41 6.81
C ARG A 254 3.21 -0.48 5.72
N ASN A 255 3.60 -0.19 4.50
CA ASN A 255 3.29 -1.04 3.35
C ASN A 255 4.31 -2.19 3.27
N TYR A 256 3.86 -3.35 2.82
CA TYR A 256 4.80 -4.40 2.46
C TYR A 256 5.64 -3.95 1.27
N LEU A 257 6.95 -4.10 1.38
CA LEU A 257 7.87 -3.75 0.30
C LEU A 257 7.60 -4.60 -0.95
N LYS A 258 7.29 -5.88 -0.75
CA LYS A 258 6.91 -6.81 -1.82
C LYS A 258 5.97 -7.88 -1.31
N GLN A 259 5.06 -8.35 -2.16
CA GLN A 259 4.20 -9.48 -1.90
C GLN A 259 4.08 -10.36 -3.16
N GLY A 260 3.89 -11.65 -2.96
CA GLY A 260 3.71 -12.57 -4.09
C GLY A 260 3.85 -14.03 -3.73
N PHE A 261 3.55 -14.89 -4.71
CA PHE A 261 3.78 -16.32 -4.57
C PHE A 261 5.23 -16.67 -4.84
N MET A 262 5.79 -17.48 -3.94
CA MET A 262 7.05 -18.18 -4.13
C MET A 262 6.89 -19.63 -3.67
N GLU A 263 7.81 -20.51 -4.07
CA GLU A 263 7.89 -21.86 -3.54
C GLU A 263 9.05 -21.97 -2.56
N LYS A 264 8.82 -22.67 -1.45
CA LYS A 264 9.83 -22.91 -0.43
C LYS A 264 9.91 -24.38 -0.05
N THR A 265 11.08 -24.82 0.35
CA THR A 265 11.26 -26.13 0.99
C THR A 265 10.84 -26.06 2.46
N GLY A 266 10.70 -27.21 3.10
CA GLY A 266 10.62 -27.32 4.54
C GLY A 266 11.99 -27.13 5.23
N PRO A 267 12.01 -27.14 6.58
CA PRO A 267 13.21 -26.86 7.37
C PRO A 267 14.36 -27.85 7.13
N LYS A 268 14.08 -29.06 6.71
CA LYS A 268 15.10 -30.10 6.45
C LYS A 268 15.69 -30.04 5.04
N GLN A 269 15.30 -29.04 4.21
CA GLN A 269 15.75 -28.83 2.81
C GLN A 269 15.56 -30.02 1.84
N ARG A 270 15.20 -31.19 2.35
CA ARG A 270 14.87 -32.41 1.57
C ARG A 270 13.39 -32.54 1.27
N GLU A 271 12.58 -31.68 1.87
CA GLU A 271 11.14 -31.68 1.66
C GLU A 271 10.80 -31.07 0.30
N PRO A 272 9.69 -31.52 -0.33
CA PRO A 272 9.25 -30.94 -1.60
C PRO A 272 8.92 -29.47 -1.46
N PHE A 273 9.17 -28.71 -2.52
CA PHE A 273 8.81 -27.30 -2.57
C PHE A 273 7.29 -27.13 -2.50
N LYS A 274 6.86 -26.19 -1.68
CA LYS A 274 5.44 -25.83 -1.49
C LYS A 274 5.22 -24.37 -1.83
N LYS A 275 4.24 -24.10 -2.68
CA LYS A 275 3.79 -22.74 -3.04
C LYS A 275 3.24 -22.05 -1.79
N ARG A 276 3.71 -20.83 -1.52
CA ARG A 276 3.28 -19.98 -0.40
C ARG A 276 3.16 -18.54 -0.86
N TRP A 277 2.26 -17.81 -0.23
CA TRP A 277 2.19 -16.36 -0.36
C TRP A 277 3.15 -15.72 0.62
N PHE A 278 4.00 -14.84 0.13
CA PHE A 278 4.99 -14.12 0.93
C PHE A 278 4.66 -12.63 1.01
N ALA A 279 5.04 -12.01 2.13
CA ALA A 279 4.97 -10.58 2.34
C ALA A 279 6.25 -10.10 3.05
N LEU A 280 6.97 -9.17 2.44
CA LEU A 280 8.20 -8.59 2.97
C LEU A 280 7.86 -7.28 3.69
N ASP A 281 7.99 -7.30 5.02
CA ASP A 281 7.84 -6.12 5.89
C ASP A 281 9.24 -5.53 6.16
N ALA A 282 9.56 -4.43 5.48
CA ALA A 282 10.87 -3.80 5.57
C ALA A 282 11.10 -3.12 6.92
N GLN A 283 10.08 -2.53 7.54
CA GLN A 283 10.21 -1.85 8.83
C GLN A 283 10.42 -2.85 9.97
N GLU A 284 9.66 -3.96 9.98
CA GLU A 284 9.84 -5.03 10.95
C GLU A 284 11.00 -5.97 10.58
N ARG A 285 11.61 -5.79 9.40
CA ARG A 285 12.67 -6.65 8.86
C ARG A 285 12.28 -8.13 8.90
N ARG A 286 11.06 -8.44 8.40
CA ARG A 286 10.48 -9.78 8.44
C ARG A 286 9.94 -10.19 7.08
N LEU A 287 10.23 -11.44 6.72
CA LEU A 287 9.57 -12.12 5.61
C LEU A 287 8.51 -13.06 6.20
N LEU A 288 7.25 -12.70 6.01
CA LEU A 288 6.09 -13.49 6.42
C LEU A 288 5.68 -14.43 5.30
N TYR A 289 5.18 -15.63 5.63
CA TYR A 289 4.60 -16.49 4.60
C TYR A 289 3.31 -17.17 5.07
N TYR A 290 2.41 -17.37 4.11
CA TYR A 290 1.05 -17.85 4.28
C TYR A 290 0.77 -19.00 3.31
N LYS A 291 -0.19 -19.87 3.59
CA LYS A 291 -0.65 -20.87 2.63
C LYS A 291 -1.35 -20.20 1.43
N ASN A 292 -2.23 -19.22 1.71
CA ASN A 292 -2.97 -18.43 0.73
C ASN A 292 -2.85 -16.93 1.04
N PRO A 293 -3.08 -16.04 0.05
CA PRO A 293 -3.02 -14.58 0.25
C PRO A 293 -3.96 -14.04 1.33
N LEU A 294 -5.13 -14.67 1.51
CA LEU A 294 -6.17 -14.24 2.46
C LEU A 294 -6.23 -15.09 3.74
N ASP A 295 -5.12 -15.70 4.12
CA ASP A 295 -5.06 -16.42 5.39
C ASP A 295 -5.03 -15.43 6.56
N ALA A 296 -5.81 -15.75 7.58
CA ALA A 296 -5.85 -14.97 8.82
C ALA A 296 -4.58 -15.13 9.68
N PHE A 297 -3.80 -16.19 9.45
CA PHE A 297 -2.61 -16.54 10.24
C PHE A 297 -1.45 -16.84 9.31
N GLU A 298 -0.26 -16.39 9.71
CA GLU A 298 0.97 -16.80 9.06
C GLU A 298 1.27 -18.28 9.34
N GLN A 299 1.90 -18.93 8.38
CA GLN A 299 2.51 -20.26 8.56
C GLN A 299 3.90 -20.17 9.20
N GLY A 300 4.49 -18.99 9.16
CA GLY A 300 5.73 -18.65 9.79
C GLY A 300 6.30 -17.33 9.29
N GLN A 301 7.42 -16.95 9.90
CA GLN A 301 8.11 -15.71 9.64
C GLN A 301 9.63 -15.93 9.73
N VAL A 302 10.39 -15.13 8.99
CA VAL A 302 11.85 -15.09 9.03
C VAL A 302 12.25 -13.65 9.35
N PHE A 303 13.03 -13.46 10.38
CA PHE A 303 13.69 -12.20 10.64
C PHE A 303 14.88 -12.04 9.70
N LEU A 304 15.08 -10.83 9.18
CA LEU A 304 16.18 -10.48 8.29
C LEU A 304 17.12 -9.51 9.03
N GLY A 305 18.14 -10.03 9.66
CA GLY A 305 19.16 -9.27 10.36
C GLY A 305 20.20 -8.68 9.43
N SER A 306 21.29 -8.13 9.99
CA SER A 306 22.40 -7.62 9.22
C SER A 306 23.42 -8.73 8.91
N GLN A 307 24.27 -8.49 7.90
CA GLN A 307 25.35 -9.38 7.53
C GLN A 307 26.35 -9.57 8.70
N GLU A 308 26.59 -8.52 9.46
CA GLU A 308 27.44 -8.55 10.66
C GLU A 308 26.90 -9.50 11.74
N GLN A 309 25.58 -9.69 11.77
CA GLN A 309 24.90 -10.63 12.67
C GLN A 309 24.76 -12.03 12.06
N GLY A 310 25.40 -12.31 10.92
CA GLY A 310 25.37 -13.62 10.26
C GLY A 310 24.13 -13.89 9.41
N TYR A 311 23.36 -12.84 9.04
CA TYR A 311 22.25 -12.96 8.09
C TYR A 311 22.75 -12.67 6.68
N GLU A 312 22.34 -13.48 5.73
CA GLU A 312 22.72 -13.32 4.32
C GLU A 312 21.59 -13.76 3.41
N VAL A 313 21.43 -13.10 2.28
CA VAL A 313 20.55 -13.53 1.19
C VAL A 313 21.42 -13.83 -0.03
N LYS A 314 21.40 -15.07 -0.48
CA LYS A 314 22.14 -15.54 -1.65
C LYS A 314 21.17 -15.81 -2.78
N GLU A 315 21.54 -15.33 -3.95
CA GLU A 315 20.89 -15.74 -5.19
C GLU A 315 21.50 -17.05 -5.63
N ASP A 316 20.77 -18.14 -5.45
CA ASP A 316 21.19 -19.45 -5.97
C ASP A 316 19.99 -20.30 -6.38
N LEU A 317 20.22 -21.18 -7.33
CA LEU A 317 19.27 -22.24 -7.65
C LEU A 317 19.59 -23.46 -6.77
N PRO A 318 18.63 -23.99 -6.01
CA PRO A 318 18.86 -25.13 -5.16
C PRO A 318 19.39 -26.32 -5.96
N LYS A 319 20.48 -26.94 -5.48
CA LYS A 319 21.09 -28.13 -6.07
C LYS A 319 20.15 -29.33 -6.00
N GLY A 320 20.21 -30.20 -7.01
CA GLY A 320 19.55 -31.52 -6.97
C GLY A 320 18.14 -31.55 -7.56
N ILE A 321 17.68 -30.49 -8.24
CA ILE A 321 16.37 -30.47 -8.87
C ILE A 321 16.51 -30.65 -10.36
N ARG A 322 16.16 -31.84 -10.84
CA ARG A 322 16.03 -32.14 -12.28
C ARG A 322 14.76 -31.46 -12.82
N GLY A 323 14.93 -30.61 -13.82
CA GLY A 323 13.84 -29.94 -14.54
C GLY A 323 13.86 -28.44 -14.41
N ASN A 324 14.15 -27.74 -15.53
CA ASN A 324 14.31 -26.28 -15.64
C ASN A 324 13.00 -25.50 -15.53
N ARG A 325 12.19 -25.72 -14.48
CA ARG A 325 10.97 -24.94 -14.26
C ARG A 325 11.20 -23.56 -13.64
N TRP A 326 12.38 -23.31 -13.10
CA TRP A 326 12.62 -22.13 -12.26
C TRP A 326 13.73 -21.28 -12.86
N LYS A 327 13.45 -19.99 -13.06
CA LYS A 327 14.41 -19.03 -13.61
C LYS A 327 15.24 -18.34 -12.54
N ALA A 328 14.79 -18.38 -11.27
CA ALA A 328 15.44 -17.71 -10.17
C ALA A 328 15.21 -18.45 -8.85
N GLY A 329 16.19 -18.38 -7.97
CA GLY A 329 16.11 -18.92 -6.61
C GLY A 329 16.85 -18.00 -5.64
N LEU A 330 16.50 -18.11 -4.37
CA LEU A 330 17.19 -17.42 -3.30
C LEU A 330 17.29 -18.31 -2.05
N THR A 331 18.38 -18.14 -1.32
CA THR A 331 18.61 -18.78 -0.03
C THR A 331 18.79 -17.70 1.04
N ILE A 332 17.99 -17.77 2.10
CA ILE A 332 18.15 -16.91 3.27
C ILE A 332 18.94 -17.70 4.32
N VAL A 333 20.10 -17.16 4.69
CA VAL A 333 20.96 -17.70 5.75
C VAL A 333 20.67 -16.94 7.04
N THR A 334 20.54 -17.67 8.14
CA THR A 334 20.35 -17.10 9.48
C THR A 334 21.40 -17.65 10.45
N PRO A 335 21.80 -16.92 11.51
CA PRO A 335 22.91 -17.31 12.41
C PRO A 335 22.77 -18.70 13.02
N GLU A 336 21.54 -19.09 13.35
CA GLU A 336 21.27 -20.37 14.03
C GLU A 336 21.35 -21.59 13.10
N ARG A 337 21.67 -21.38 11.81
CA ARG A 337 21.84 -22.44 10.79
C ARG A 337 23.05 -22.24 9.89
N SER A 338 24.13 -21.69 10.41
CA SER A 338 25.39 -21.53 9.69
C SER A 338 26.19 -22.81 9.48
N SER A 339 25.64 -23.98 9.72
CA SER A 339 26.31 -25.26 9.48
C SER A 339 25.69 -25.99 8.29
N ILE A 340 25.96 -25.56 7.07
CA ILE A 340 26.16 -26.45 5.89
C ILE A 340 26.35 -25.59 4.61
N HIS A 341 27.64 -25.45 4.29
CA HIS A 341 28.42 -25.54 3.06
C HIS A 341 28.17 -24.71 1.83
N ARG A 342 29.19 -23.88 1.60
CA ARG A 342 30.20 -23.73 0.51
C ARG A 342 29.70 -23.38 -0.90
N GLU A 343 30.18 -22.21 -1.28
CA GLU A 343 30.73 -21.74 -2.57
C GLU A 343 30.01 -22.10 -3.87
N TRP A 344 29.51 -21.10 -4.57
CA TRP A 344 29.57 -20.97 -6.04
C TRP A 344 29.32 -19.53 -6.50
N PRO A 345 29.83 -19.15 -7.73
CA PRO A 345 29.95 -17.77 -8.16
C PRO A 345 28.65 -17.17 -8.75
N GLN A 346 28.66 -15.86 -8.76
CA GLN A 346 27.60 -14.93 -9.13
C GLN A 346 27.05 -15.08 -10.55
N GLN A 347 25.74 -14.92 -10.71
CA GLN A 347 25.12 -14.17 -11.80
C GLN A 347 23.68 -13.78 -11.46
N GLN A 348 23.32 -12.58 -11.89
CA GLN A 348 22.21 -11.71 -11.58
C GLN A 348 20.81 -12.32 -11.60
N VAL A 349 20.04 -12.07 -10.53
CA VAL A 349 18.58 -12.21 -10.47
C VAL A 349 17.97 -10.86 -10.16
N THR A 350 17.28 -10.30 -11.10
CA THR A 350 16.58 -9.03 -10.99
C THR A 350 15.17 -9.23 -10.43
N HIS A 351 14.80 -8.41 -9.44
CA HIS A 351 13.46 -7.96 -9.02
C HIS A 351 12.89 -8.30 -7.64
N TRP A 352 13.69 -8.74 -6.67
CA TRP A 352 13.28 -8.58 -5.28
C TRP A 352 14.26 -7.63 -4.57
N PRO A 353 13.79 -6.55 -3.93
CA PRO A 353 14.67 -5.54 -3.34
C PRO A 353 15.19 -5.99 -1.96
N TRP A 354 16.16 -6.89 -1.94
CA TRP A 354 16.83 -7.36 -0.71
C TRP A 354 17.98 -6.48 -0.28
N GLU A 355 18.69 -5.87 -1.24
CA GLU A 355 19.88 -5.10 -1.00
C GLU A 355 19.73 -3.97 0.04
N PRO A 356 18.59 -3.26 0.14
CA PRO A 356 18.42 -2.26 1.19
C PRO A 356 18.31 -2.85 2.59
N LEU A 357 17.98 -4.15 2.72
CA LEU A 357 17.71 -4.79 4.01
C LEU A 357 18.93 -5.50 4.60
N VAL A 358 19.84 -5.98 3.75
CA VAL A 358 20.98 -6.81 4.16
C VAL A 358 22.32 -6.15 3.85
N GLY A 359 22.40 -5.21 2.92
CA GLY A 359 23.64 -4.77 2.27
C GLY A 359 24.10 -3.32 2.45
N ARG A 360 23.61 -2.51 3.39
CA ARG A 360 24.23 -1.19 3.66
C ARG A 360 24.95 -1.15 5.00
N ARG A 361 26.24 -0.81 4.92
CA ARG A 361 27.03 -0.35 6.07
C ARG A 361 26.22 0.68 6.86
N SER A 362 26.16 0.51 8.15
CA SER A 362 25.43 1.31 9.14
C SER A 362 26.02 2.72 9.31
N SER A 363 26.08 3.53 8.25
CA SER A 363 26.54 4.91 8.40
C SER A 363 25.46 5.99 8.33
N GLN A 364 24.19 5.65 8.16
CA GLN A 364 23.12 6.66 8.15
C GLN A 364 21.71 6.21 8.59
N LEU A 365 21.58 5.13 9.34
CA LEU A 365 20.36 4.84 10.10
C LEU A 365 20.73 4.26 11.47
N THR A 366 21.58 4.95 12.19
CA THR A 366 21.60 4.90 13.64
C THR A 366 20.39 5.70 14.14
N LEU A 367 19.22 5.10 14.08
CA LEU A 367 18.29 5.26 15.17
C LEU A 367 19.03 4.66 16.38
N GLY A 368 19.70 5.52 17.14
CA GLY A 368 20.23 5.14 18.44
C GLY A 368 19.15 4.39 19.16
N HIS A 369 19.44 3.19 19.64
CA HIS A 369 18.58 2.54 20.60
C HIS A 369 18.38 3.53 21.74
N PRO A 370 17.18 4.02 22.01
CA PRO A 370 16.97 4.73 23.27
C PRO A 370 17.27 3.70 24.36
N ALA A 371 18.22 4.01 25.20
CA ALA A 371 18.46 3.29 26.44
C ALA A 371 17.14 3.36 27.24
N GLY A 372 16.37 2.28 27.25
CA GLY A 372 15.09 2.25 27.93
C GLY A 372 14.01 1.36 27.32
N VAL A 373 14.26 0.66 26.21
CA VAL A 373 13.31 -0.34 25.69
C VAL A 373 13.24 -1.50 26.69
N PRO A 374 12.06 -1.79 27.28
CA PRO A 374 11.91 -2.90 28.21
C PRO A 374 12.33 -4.23 27.58
N ARG A 375 13.04 -5.06 28.34
CA ARG A 375 13.48 -6.43 27.91
C ARG A 375 12.35 -7.37 27.47
N SER A 376 11.09 -6.97 27.57
CA SER A 376 9.91 -7.69 27.07
C SER A 376 9.78 -7.73 25.54
N TRP A 377 10.68 -7.07 24.80
CA TRP A 377 10.75 -7.09 23.33
C TRP A 377 11.79 -8.07 22.79
N GLN A 378 12.24 -9.02 23.60
CA GLN A 378 13.00 -10.13 23.05
C GLN A 378 12.10 -10.97 22.13
N PRO A 379 12.53 -11.30 20.90
CA PRO A 379 11.75 -12.11 20.00
C PRO A 379 11.57 -13.51 20.59
N LEU A 380 10.35 -13.83 20.98
CA LEU A 380 9.96 -15.20 21.26
C LEU A 380 10.11 -16.00 19.96
N LEU A 381 11.13 -16.87 19.95
CA LEU A 381 11.33 -18.02 19.08
C LEU A 381 10.96 -17.80 17.61
N ALA A 382 11.88 -17.22 16.87
CA ALA A 382 11.93 -17.41 15.44
C ALA A 382 11.98 -18.93 15.17
N VAL A 383 10.98 -19.45 14.45
CA VAL A 383 11.08 -20.80 13.90
C VAL A 383 12.17 -20.73 12.83
N ASN A 384 13.36 -21.13 13.21
CA ASN A 384 14.56 -21.06 12.41
C ASN A 384 14.45 -21.98 11.20
N ALA A 385 14.37 -21.38 10.03
CA ALA A 385 14.37 -22.10 8.79
C ALA A 385 15.32 -21.40 7.81
N ALA A 386 16.32 -22.16 7.30
CA ALA A 386 16.90 -21.80 6.03
C ALA A 386 15.82 -22.00 4.97
N PHE A 387 15.51 -20.94 4.21
CA PHE A 387 14.48 -20.98 3.19
C PHE A 387 15.16 -20.94 1.83
N THR A 388 14.87 -21.92 1.02
CA THR A 388 15.13 -21.85 -0.42
C THR A 388 13.80 -21.59 -1.11
N CYS A 389 13.71 -20.47 -1.81
CA CYS A 389 12.51 -20.03 -2.50
C CYS A 389 12.74 -19.96 -4.01
N ARG A 390 11.68 -20.13 -4.78
CA ARG A 390 11.69 -20.06 -6.24
C ARG A 390 10.64 -19.07 -6.70
N LEU A 391 10.98 -18.30 -7.74
CA LEU A 391 10.06 -17.35 -8.38
C LEU A 391 9.45 -17.98 -9.64
N PRO A 392 8.14 -17.90 -9.87
CA PRO A 392 7.55 -18.27 -11.13
C PRO A 392 8.01 -17.29 -12.23
N GLY A 393 8.28 -17.80 -13.44
CA GLY A 393 8.58 -16.96 -14.58
C GLY A 393 7.40 -16.03 -14.93
N PRO A 394 7.63 -14.99 -15.76
CA PRO A 394 6.56 -14.10 -16.17
C PRO A 394 5.46 -14.91 -16.88
N TYR A 395 4.22 -14.70 -16.47
CA TYR A 395 3.04 -15.23 -17.14
C TYR A 395 2.98 -14.57 -18.52
N HIS A 396 3.26 -15.30 -19.58
CA HIS A 396 2.75 -14.96 -20.90
C HIS A 396 1.27 -15.34 -20.89
N GLY A 397 0.39 -14.35 -20.77
CA GLY A 397 -1.03 -14.54 -21.03
C GLY A 397 -1.24 -15.05 -22.45
N PRO A 398 -2.30 -15.85 -22.71
CA PRO A 398 -2.58 -16.31 -24.04
C PRO A 398 -2.77 -15.10 -24.97
N ALA A 399 -2.09 -15.13 -26.12
CA ALA A 399 -2.25 -14.15 -27.17
C ALA A 399 -3.73 -14.07 -27.56
N LEU A 400 -4.28 -12.88 -27.55
CA LEU A 400 -5.61 -12.58 -28.08
C LEU A 400 -5.58 -12.86 -29.58
N GLY A 401 -6.06 -14.05 -29.94
CA GLY A 401 -6.36 -14.43 -31.32
C GLY A 401 -7.54 -13.62 -31.85
N GLY A 402 -7.41 -13.25 -33.11
CA GLY A 402 -8.20 -12.34 -33.90
C GLY A 402 -9.72 -12.35 -33.73
N TRP A 403 -10.27 -11.17 -33.81
CA TRP A 403 -11.69 -10.90 -33.99
C TRP A 403 -12.11 -11.29 -35.42
N GLY A 404 -12.85 -12.39 -35.49
CA GLY A 404 -13.63 -12.75 -36.69
C GLY A 404 -15.07 -12.23 -36.50
N SER A 405 -15.51 -11.43 -37.46
CA SER A 405 -16.86 -10.93 -37.63
C SER A 405 -17.89 -12.08 -37.75
N GLY A 406 -18.93 -12.09 -36.90
CA GLY A 406 -20.03 -13.07 -36.98
C GLY A 406 -21.32 -12.52 -36.38
N VAL A 407 -22.21 -12.18 -37.24
CA VAL A 407 -23.62 -11.78 -37.19
C VAL A 407 -24.42 -12.40 -36.03
N CYS A 408 -25.21 -11.54 -35.38
CA CYS A 408 -26.33 -11.84 -34.49
C CYS A 408 -27.54 -12.44 -35.26
N PRO A 409 -28.30 -13.35 -34.68
CA PRO A 409 -29.76 -13.31 -34.85
C PRO A 409 -30.52 -13.28 -33.52
N GLN A 410 -31.53 -12.47 -33.54
CA GLN A 410 -32.61 -12.29 -32.58
C GLN A 410 -33.39 -13.58 -32.30
N GLY A 411 -33.91 -13.71 -31.12
CA GLY A 411 -34.93 -14.72 -30.79
C GLY A 411 -35.54 -14.50 -29.41
N LEU A 412 -36.67 -13.80 -29.39
CA LEU A 412 -37.64 -13.69 -28.29
C LEU A 412 -38.21 -15.08 -27.88
N ARG A 413 -38.47 -15.26 -26.58
CA ARG A 413 -39.77 -15.75 -25.97
C ARG A 413 -39.62 -15.91 -24.47
N HIS A 414 -40.39 -15.18 -23.79
CA HIS A 414 -41.45 -15.32 -22.79
C HIS A 414 -41.59 -16.67 -22.02
N LEU A 415 -41.93 -16.47 -20.73
CA LEU A 415 -42.82 -17.19 -19.82
C LEU A 415 -42.17 -18.02 -18.71
N GLN A 416 -42.49 -17.60 -17.62
CA GLN A 416 -42.97 -17.97 -16.28
C GLN A 416 -41.94 -17.77 -15.19
#